data_cac1ea6b8f6205f4211f7f1268f74be9
#
_entry.id   cac1ea6b8f6205f4211f7f1268f74be9
#
_cell.length_a   1.000
_cell.length_b   1.000
_cell.length_c   1.000
_cell.angle_alpha   90.00
_cell.angle_beta   90.00
_cell.angle_gamma   90.00
#
_symmetry.space_group_name_H-M   'P 1'
#
loop_
_entity.id
_entity.type
_entity.pdbx_description
1 polymer ?
#
loop_
_entity_poly.entity_id
_entity_poly.type
_entity_poly.pdbx_seq_one_letter_code
_entity_poly.pdbx_strand_id
1 'polypeptide(L)'
;MKKVWLMGLMLAAASSFADDVASGRAKADVACALCHGPNGIATLPNAPNLAGQSALYLSEQLKAYRSGQRQNAVMGVIAKPLTDGEIAQLSAWYSAIRVTVELP
;
A
#
# COMPACT_ATOMS: atom_id res chain seq x y z
N MET A 1 -1.40 27.90 45.39
CA MET A 1 -0.93 27.70 44.01
C MET A 1 -1.37 26.33 43.51
N LYS A 2 -2.30 26.30 42.60
CA LYS A 2 -2.77 25.04 42.01
C LYS A 2 -1.89 24.72 40.83
N LYS A 3 -1.17 23.61 40.91
CA LYS A 3 -0.42 23.07 39.75
C LYS A 3 -1.42 22.41 38.81
N VAL A 4 -1.62 22.97 37.63
CA VAL A 4 -2.39 22.35 36.56
C VAL A 4 -1.44 21.41 35.82
N TRP A 5 -1.66 20.12 35.94
CA TRP A 5 -0.99 19.11 35.14
C TRP A 5 -1.74 18.97 33.81
N LEU A 6 -1.18 19.51 32.76
CA LEU A 6 -1.64 19.23 31.41
C LEU A 6 -1.17 17.81 31.04
N MET A 7 -2.06 16.84 31.20
CA MET A 7 -1.88 15.54 30.60
C MET A 7 -2.04 15.70 29.07
N GLY A 8 -0.93 15.80 28.37
CA GLY A 8 -0.90 15.76 26.92
C GLY A 8 -1.37 14.40 26.44
N LEU A 9 -2.50 14.37 25.76
CA LEU A 9 -3.07 13.18 25.16
C LEU A 9 -2.23 12.81 23.93
N MET A 10 -1.36 11.79 24.04
CA MET A 10 -0.70 11.17 22.88
C MET A 10 -1.68 10.22 22.19
N LEU A 11 -2.43 10.71 21.23
CA LEU A 11 -3.38 9.93 20.40
C LEU A 11 -2.92 9.81 18.94
N ALA A 12 -1.63 9.81 18.64
CA ALA A 12 -1.18 10.00 17.24
C ALA A 12 -0.86 8.72 16.44
N ALA A 13 -0.58 7.54 17.07
CA ALA A 13 0.00 6.41 16.31
C ALA A 13 -1.03 5.50 15.62
N ALA A 14 -2.25 5.31 16.15
CA ALA A 14 -3.25 4.40 15.57
C ALA A 14 -4.01 5.01 14.38
N SER A 15 -4.18 6.36 14.34
CA SER A 15 -4.86 7.05 13.24
C SER A 15 -4.02 7.11 11.95
N SER A 16 -2.67 7.12 12.03
CA SER A 16 -1.83 7.24 10.84
C SER A 16 -1.82 5.98 9.96
N PHE A 17 -1.90 4.77 10.54
CA PHE A 17 -2.00 3.54 9.76
C PHE A 17 -3.35 3.41 9.05
N ALA A 18 -4.46 3.71 9.74
CA ALA A 18 -5.78 3.72 9.14
C ALA A 18 -5.88 4.76 8.01
N ASP A 19 -5.26 5.93 8.18
CA ASP A 19 -5.18 6.96 7.15
C ASP A 19 -4.34 6.50 5.95
N ASP A 20 -3.24 5.79 6.16
CA ASP A 20 -2.41 5.22 5.10
C ASP A 20 -3.16 4.15 4.31
N VAL A 21 -3.92 3.29 4.97
CA VAL A 21 -4.77 2.29 4.31
C VAL A 21 -5.82 2.96 3.43
N ALA A 22 -6.51 3.97 3.93
CA ALA A 22 -7.54 4.70 3.18
C ALA A 22 -6.95 5.46 1.98
N SER A 23 -5.84 6.16 2.19
CA SER A 23 -5.13 6.88 1.12
C SER A 23 -4.55 5.91 0.09
N GLY A 24 -4.01 4.78 0.53
CA GLY A 24 -3.51 3.72 -0.34
C GLY A 24 -4.60 3.12 -1.20
N ARG A 25 -5.79 2.87 -0.64
CA ARG A 25 -6.95 2.40 -1.40
C ARG A 25 -7.34 3.40 -2.48
N ALA A 26 -7.45 4.67 -2.14
CA ALA A 26 -7.81 5.71 -3.11
C ALA A 26 -6.80 5.80 -4.26
N LYS A 27 -5.50 5.71 -3.95
CA LYS A 27 -4.44 5.70 -4.96
C LYS A 27 -4.47 4.42 -5.81
N ALA A 28 -4.68 3.27 -5.18
CA ALA A 28 -4.77 1.99 -5.87
C ALA A 28 -5.94 1.94 -6.86
N ASP A 29 -7.09 2.48 -6.49
CA ASP A 29 -8.27 2.52 -7.35
C ASP A 29 -8.02 3.28 -8.66
N VAL A 30 -7.16 4.28 -8.63
CA VAL A 30 -6.81 5.10 -9.81
C VAL A 30 -5.64 4.51 -10.59
N ALA A 31 -4.61 4.00 -9.92
CA ALA A 31 -3.33 3.67 -10.56
C ALA A 31 -3.07 2.18 -10.73
N CYS A 32 -3.73 1.31 -10.00
CA CYS A 32 -3.37 -0.11 -9.89
C CYS A 32 -4.51 -1.07 -10.26
N ALA A 33 -5.74 -0.70 -9.98
CA ALA A 33 -6.89 -1.59 -10.00
C ALA A 33 -7.23 -2.15 -11.39
N LEU A 34 -6.91 -1.42 -12.47
CA LEU A 34 -7.19 -1.87 -13.83
C LEU A 34 -6.56 -3.25 -14.12
N CYS A 35 -5.35 -3.48 -13.63
CA CYS A 35 -4.60 -4.73 -13.83
C CYS A 35 -4.67 -5.65 -12.61
N HIS A 36 -4.46 -5.08 -11.41
CA HIS A 36 -4.38 -5.83 -10.17
C HIS A 36 -5.73 -6.06 -9.48
N GLY A 37 -6.81 -5.55 -10.07
CA GLY A 37 -8.16 -5.67 -9.54
C GLY A 37 -8.48 -4.66 -8.42
N PRO A 38 -9.77 -4.38 -8.19
CA PRO A 38 -10.20 -3.40 -7.18
C PRO A 38 -9.89 -3.82 -5.74
N ASN A 39 -9.73 -5.13 -5.51
CA ASN A 39 -9.42 -5.71 -4.20
C ASN A 39 -8.06 -6.43 -4.18
N GLY A 40 -7.18 -6.13 -5.13
CA GLY A 40 -5.87 -6.78 -5.21
C GLY A 40 -5.90 -8.22 -5.70
N ILE A 41 -7.03 -8.68 -6.25
CA ILE A 41 -7.13 -9.93 -7.01
C ILE A 41 -7.10 -9.55 -8.49
N ALA A 42 -6.09 -10.00 -9.20
CA ALA A 42 -5.82 -9.55 -10.56
C ALA A 42 -6.97 -9.84 -11.53
N THR A 43 -7.25 -8.88 -12.38
CA THR A 43 -8.26 -8.98 -13.44
C THR A 43 -7.64 -9.24 -14.80
N LEU A 44 -6.34 -9.05 -14.94
CA LEU A 44 -5.57 -9.37 -16.14
C LEU A 44 -4.63 -10.55 -15.89
N PRO A 45 -4.46 -11.46 -16.86
CA PRO A 45 -3.70 -12.71 -16.65
C PRO A 45 -2.20 -12.49 -16.43
N ASN A 46 -1.66 -11.37 -16.86
CA ASN A 46 -0.24 -11.02 -16.71
C ASN A 46 0.08 -10.15 -15.48
N ALA A 47 -0.94 -9.84 -14.67
CA ALA A 47 -0.75 -9.10 -13.43
C ALA A 47 -0.89 -10.05 -12.24
N PRO A 48 -0.02 -9.96 -11.23
CA PRO A 48 -0.14 -10.79 -10.03
C PRO A 48 -1.21 -10.23 -9.07
N ASN A 49 -1.72 -11.13 -8.21
CA ASN A 49 -2.51 -10.72 -7.05
C ASN A 49 -1.62 -9.98 -6.05
N LEU A 50 -2.13 -8.92 -5.47
CA LEU A 50 -1.45 -8.12 -4.45
C LEU A 50 -2.12 -8.21 -3.07
N ALA A 51 -3.36 -8.70 -3.01
CA ALA A 51 -4.11 -8.81 -1.77
C ALA A 51 -3.36 -9.67 -0.75
N GLY A 52 -3.21 -9.15 0.47
CA GLY A 52 -2.56 -9.85 1.58
C GLY A 52 -1.04 -9.97 1.47
N GLN A 53 -0.41 -9.33 0.48
CA GLN A 53 1.04 -9.35 0.35
C GLN A 53 1.70 -8.53 1.46
N SER A 54 2.90 -8.92 1.87
CA SER A 54 3.70 -8.20 2.87
C SER A 54 3.92 -6.74 2.48
N ALA A 55 3.68 -5.81 3.42
CA ALA A 55 3.92 -4.38 3.18
C ALA A 55 5.39 -4.09 2.89
N LEU A 56 6.32 -4.76 3.56
CA LEU A 56 7.75 -4.63 3.29
C LEU A 56 8.09 -5.06 1.87
N TYR A 57 7.58 -6.23 1.45
CA TYR A 57 7.82 -6.73 0.09
C TYR A 57 7.26 -5.78 -0.97
N LEU A 58 6.03 -5.32 -0.80
CA LEU A 58 5.39 -4.36 -1.72
C LEU A 58 6.19 -3.06 -1.83
N SER A 59 6.61 -2.51 -0.71
CA SER A 59 7.41 -1.30 -0.66
C SER A 59 8.74 -1.47 -1.38
N GLU A 60 9.45 -2.55 -1.12
CA GLU A 60 10.72 -2.85 -1.79
C GLU A 60 10.56 -3.02 -3.30
N GLN A 61 9.51 -3.71 -3.74
CA GLN A 61 9.28 -3.94 -5.16
C GLN A 61 8.86 -2.66 -5.90
N LEU A 62 8.00 -1.84 -5.32
CA LEU A 62 7.63 -0.55 -5.91
C LEU A 62 8.83 0.38 -6.05
N LYS A 63 9.69 0.44 -5.02
CA LYS A 63 10.95 1.19 -5.08
C LYS A 63 11.91 0.64 -6.14
N ALA A 64 11.98 -0.67 -6.26
CA ALA A 64 12.84 -1.32 -7.27
C ALA A 64 12.36 -1.03 -8.70
N TYR A 65 11.05 -1.07 -8.95
CA TYR A 65 10.49 -0.65 -10.23
C TYR A 65 10.71 0.82 -10.51
N ARG A 66 10.54 1.68 -9.51
CA ARG A 66 10.75 3.11 -9.63
C ARG A 66 12.18 3.47 -9.99
N SER A 67 13.15 2.79 -9.41
CA SER A 67 14.58 3.02 -9.66
C SER A 67 15.11 2.34 -10.92
N GLY A 68 14.35 1.39 -11.50
CA GLY A 68 14.81 0.55 -12.59
C GLY A 68 15.62 -0.67 -12.16
N GLN A 69 15.81 -0.89 -10.86
CA GLN A 69 16.52 -2.05 -10.32
C GLN A 69 15.77 -3.37 -10.63
N ARG A 70 14.44 -3.31 -10.62
CA ARG A 70 13.58 -4.35 -11.17
C ARG A 70 12.92 -3.82 -12.44
N GLN A 71 13.09 -4.53 -13.54
CA GLN A 71 12.61 -4.07 -14.85
C GLN A 71 11.29 -4.74 -15.23
N ASN A 72 10.32 -3.92 -15.60
CA ASN A 72 9.06 -4.31 -16.23
C ASN A 72 8.53 -3.10 -16.98
N ALA A 73 8.15 -3.28 -18.23
CA ALA A 73 7.74 -2.18 -19.09
C ALA A 73 6.53 -1.41 -18.55
N VAL A 74 5.56 -2.10 -17.95
CA VAL A 74 4.36 -1.48 -17.38
C VAL A 74 4.63 -0.93 -15.97
N MET A 75 5.12 -1.78 -15.07
CA MET A 75 5.34 -1.38 -13.69
C MET A 75 6.40 -0.30 -13.54
N GLY A 76 7.40 -0.26 -14.40
CA GLY A 76 8.39 0.81 -14.42
C GLY A 76 7.77 2.18 -14.69
N VAL A 77 6.81 2.25 -15.59
CA VAL A 77 6.06 3.49 -15.89
C VAL A 77 5.12 3.87 -14.74
N ILE A 78 4.40 2.90 -14.18
CA ILE A 78 3.45 3.11 -13.08
C ILE A 78 4.15 3.57 -11.80
N ALA A 79 5.28 2.95 -11.46
CA ALA A 79 5.99 3.23 -10.21
C ALA A 79 6.82 4.51 -10.25
N LYS A 80 7.25 4.93 -11.43
CA LYS A 80 8.18 6.07 -11.58
C LYS A 80 7.72 7.36 -10.90
N PRO A 81 6.44 7.80 -11.02
CA PRO A 81 5.97 9.03 -10.39
C PRO A 81 5.61 8.87 -8.90
N LEU A 82 5.64 7.66 -8.34
CA LEU A 82 5.22 7.42 -6.96
C LEU A 82 6.19 8.06 -5.97
N THR A 83 5.64 8.78 -5.00
CA THR A 83 6.41 9.26 -3.84
C THR A 83 6.63 8.13 -2.83
N ASP A 84 7.58 8.30 -1.92
CA ASP A 84 7.79 7.36 -0.81
C ASP A 84 6.52 7.21 0.06
N GLY A 85 5.82 8.32 0.29
CA GLY A 85 4.54 8.31 1.00
C GLY A 85 3.46 7.49 0.29
N GLU A 86 3.33 7.65 -1.02
CA GLU A 86 2.38 6.88 -1.82
C GLU A 86 2.73 5.39 -1.85
N ILE A 87 4.01 5.05 -1.92
CA ILE A 87 4.48 3.65 -1.83
C ILE A 87 4.11 3.06 -0.46
N ALA A 88 4.33 3.79 0.62
CA ALA A 88 3.93 3.34 1.96
C ALA A 88 2.42 3.14 2.07
N GLN A 89 1.62 4.04 1.53
CA GLN A 89 0.16 3.97 1.52
C GLN A 89 -0.37 2.79 0.71
N LEU A 90 0.14 2.58 -0.50
CA LEU A 90 -0.21 1.43 -1.34
C LEU A 90 0.15 0.11 -0.67
N SER A 91 1.33 0.05 -0.06
CA SER A 91 1.79 -1.12 0.69
C SER A 91 0.90 -1.41 1.90
N ALA A 92 0.47 -0.38 2.62
CA ALA A 92 -0.47 -0.50 3.74
C ALA A 92 -1.83 -1.03 3.27
N TRP A 93 -2.38 -0.50 2.18
CA TRP A 93 -3.67 -0.93 1.64
C TRP A 93 -3.67 -2.42 1.28
N TYR A 94 -2.78 -2.85 0.39
CA TYR A 94 -2.78 -4.23 -0.08
C TYR A 94 -2.45 -5.23 1.01
N SER A 95 -1.53 -4.90 1.92
CA SER A 95 -1.19 -5.78 3.05
C SER A 95 -2.32 -5.92 4.07
N ALA A 96 -3.20 -4.93 4.18
CA ALA A 96 -4.34 -4.95 5.08
C ALA A 96 -5.50 -5.83 4.57
N ILE A 97 -5.52 -6.16 3.29
CA ILE A 97 -6.55 -7.02 2.70
C ILE A 97 -6.37 -8.45 3.21
N ARG A 98 -7.41 -8.99 3.82
CA ARG A 98 -7.40 -10.38 4.32
C ARG A 98 -7.75 -11.34 3.22
N VAL A 99 -6.96 -12.40 3.09
CA VAL A 99 -7.14 -13.48 2.12
C VAL A 99 -7.36 -14.79 2.85
N THR A 100 -8.37 -15.55 2.44
CA THR A 100 -8.60 -16.91 2.92
C THR A 100 -8.09 -17.91 1.89
N VAL A 101 -7.57 -19.04 2.36
CA VAL A 101 -6.99 -20.08 1.51
C VAL A 101 -7.80 -21.36 1.67
N GLU A 102 -8.22 -21.91 0.54
CA GLU A 102 -8.75 -23.28 0.48
C GLU A 102 -7.68 -24.20 -0.11
N LEU A 103 -7.46 -25.33 0.58
CA LEU A 103 -6.53 -26.33 0.08
C LEU A 103 -7.27 -27.28 -0.90
N PRO A 104 -6.56 -27.83 -1.91
CA PRO A 104 -7.15 -28.78 -2.84
C PRO A 104 -7.56 -30.11 -2.20
#